data_37543d9d97ee7bbe2c7d7a9309ff5648
#
_entry.id   37543d9d97ee7bbe2c7d7a9309ff5648
#
_cell.length_a   1.000
_cell.length_b   1.000
_cell.length_c   1.000
_cell.angle_alpha   90.00
_cell.angle_beta   90.00
_cell.angle_gamma   90.00
#
_symmetry.space_group_name_H-M   'P 1'
#
loop_
_entity.id
_entity.type
_entity.pdbx_description
1 polymer ?
#
loop_
_entity_poly.entity_id
_entity_poly.type
_entity_poly.pdbx_seq_one_letter_code
_entity_poly.pdbx_strand_id
1 'polypeptide(L)'
;MTTPLEVTQLSKNYNDKIAVKNISFKVEKNEIIGILGPNGCGKTTTIGMILGLLKPSNGKVLINGIEIEKKRVDLLDQLNFISPYIELPKKLTVRQNLEIYGRLYDVKNLKQKIEDLSEKLRLNEIIDKITGELSSGQKNRVSLAKSIINDPMVLLLDEPTASLDPETGDFVRNFLEIYQKKHAASILLASHNMYEVERLCS
;
A
#
# COMPACT_ATOMS: atom_id res chain seq x y z
N MET A 1 -23.77 -3.23 3.45
CA MET A 1 -22.39 -3.61 3.04
C MET A 1 -21.45 -2.97 4.04
N THR A 2 -20.40 -3.65 4.47
CA THR A 2 -19.43 -3.07 5.42
C THR A 2 -18.42 -2.23 4.66
N THR A 3 -18.06 -1.07 5.22
CA THR A 3 -17.02 -0.17 4.67
C THR A 3 -15.65 -0.83 4.83
N PRO A 4 -14.85 -0.95 3.76
CA PRO A 4 -13.53 -1.58 3.82
C PRO A 4 -12.55 -0.96 4.82
N LEU A 5 -12.49 0.38 4.87
CA LEU A 5 -11.67 1.11 5.83
C LEU A 5 -12.46 2.28 6.42
N GLU A 6 -12.55 2.33 7.74
CA GLU A 6 -13.12 3.47 8.47
C GLU A 6 -12.15 3.95 9.55
N VAL A 7 -11.90 5.24 9.55
CA VAL A 7 -11.06 5.95 10.53
C VAL A 7 -11.93 6.94 11.27
N THR A 8 -11.95 6.87 12.60
CA THR A 8 -12.82 7.70 13.45
C THR A 8 -12.01 8.41 14.52
N GLN A 9 -12.03 9.75 14.51
CA GLN A 9 -11.40 10.63 15.50
C GLN A 9 -9.93 10.26 15.81
N LEU A 10 -9.20 9.80 14.80
CA LEU A 10 -7.85 9.26 14.94
C LEU A 10 -6.87 10.38 15.31
N SER A 11 -6.09 10.17 16.34
CA SER A 11 -5.08 11.11 16.81
C SER A 11 -3.81 10.39 17.24
N LYS A 12 -2.66 11.04 17.05
CA LYS A 12 -1.37 10.54 17.55
C LYS A 12 -0.55 11.68 18.11
N ASN A 13 -0.19 11.55 19.38
CA ASN A 13 0.71 12.45 20.09
C ASN A 13 2.00 11.70 20.41
N TYR A 14 3.14 12.37 20.21
CA TYR A 14 4.45 11.93 20.67
C TYR A 14 4.96 12.98 21.66
N ASN A 15 4.86 12.67 22.94
CA ASN A 15 5.11 13.63 24.03
C ASN A 15 4.33 14.93 23.76
N ASP A 16 5.02 16.08 23.62
CA ASP A 16 4.40 17.39 23.40
C ASP A 16 4.06 17.69 21.94
N LYS A 17 4.42 16.77 21.00
CA LYS A 17 4.18 16.98 19.57
C LYS A 17 2.96 16.20 19.08
N ILE A 18 1.98 16.91 18.55
CA ILE A 18 0.83 16.33 17.88
C ILE A 18 1.23 15.99 16.43
N ALA A 19 1.25 14.70 16.10
CA ALA A 19 1.55 14.22 14.75
C ALA A 19 0.30 14.07 13.88
N VAL A 20 -0.83 13.66 14.50
CA VAL A 20 -2.14 13.55 13.84
C VAL A 20 -3.18 14.06 14.82
N LYS A 21 -4.10 14.94 14.36
CA LYS A 21 -5.10 15.60 15.19
C LYS A 21 -6.50 15.32 14.67
N ASN A 22 -7.22 14.42 15.34
CA ASN A 22 -8.66 14.17 15.21
C ASN A 22 -9.15 14.04 13.76
N ILE A 23 -8.56 13.14 12.99
CA ILE A 23 -8.99 12.87 11.61
C ILE A 23 -10.05 11.79 11.58
N SER A 24 -11.03 11.95 10.66
CA SER A 24 -12.06 10.94 10.41
C SER A 24 -12.33 10.89 8.91
N PHE A 25 -12.34 9.68 8.36
CA PHE A 25 -12.67 9.44 6.95
C PHE A 25 -13.02 7.95 6.75
N LYS A 26 -13.57 7.65 5.57
CA LYS A 26 -13.88 6.30 5.12
C LYS A 26 -13.33 6.10 3.72
N VAL A 27 -12.96 4.87 3.40
CA VAL A 27 -12.67 4.45 2.03
C VAL A 27 -13.71 3.40 1.67
N GLU A 28 -14.56 3.73 0.73
CA GLU A 28 -15.62 2.83 0.28
C GLU A 28 -15.05 1.78 -0.70
N LYS A 29 -15.88 0.78 -1.01
CA LYS A 29 -15.48 -0.26 -1.96
C LYS A 29 -15.29 0.37 -3.35
N ASN A 30 -14.20 -0.01 -4.02
CA ASN A 30 -13.86 0.51 -5.35
C ASN A 30 -13.61 2.03 -5.38
N GLU A 31 -13.01 2.56 -4.33
CA GLU A 31 -12.71 3.99 -4.19
C GLU A 31 -11.21 4.21 -3.96
N ILE A 32 -10.70 5.32 -4.47
CA ILE A 32 -9.36 5.81 -4.15
C ILE A 32 -9.49 7.13 -3.42
N ILE A 33 -9.07 7.17 -2.16
CA ILE A 33 -9.01 8.40 -1.37
C ILE A 33 -7.57 8.84 -1.17
N GLY A 34 -7.32 10.16 -1.25
CA GLY A 34 -6.01 10.76 -1.06
C GLY A 34 -5.86 11.49 0.27
N ILE A 35 -4.75 11.24 0.97
CA ILE A 35 -4.24 12.12 2.03
C ILE A 35 -3.13 12.98 1.43
N LEU A 36 -3.45 14.24 1.14
CA LEU A 36 -2.51 15.21 0.59
C LEU A 36 -1.87 16.05 1.69
N GLY A 37 -0.58 16.27 1.60
CA GLY A 37 0.10 17.18 2.50
C GLY A 37 1.62 17.11 2.42
N PRO A 38 2.33 18.15 2.97
CA PRO A 38 3.79 18.19 2.94
C PRO A 38 4.42 17.07 3.77
N ASN A 39 5.73 16.89 3.60
CA ASN A 39 6.47 15.94 4.44
C ASN A 39 6.38 16.34 5.92
N GLY A 40 6.19 15.34 6.79
CA GLY A 40 6.06 15.55 8.23
C GLY A 40 4.66 15.93 8.72
N CYS A 41 3.64 16.04 7.84
CA CYS A 41 2.25 16.34 8.27
C CYS A 41 1.47 15.17 8.87
N GLY A 42 2.09 13.99 9.00
CA GLY A 42 1.46 12.83 9.66
C GLY A 42 0.93 11.75 8.72
N LYS A 43 1.17 11.81 7.40
CA LYS A 43 0.70 10.80 6.42
C LYS A 43 1.16 9.37 6.77
N THR A 44 2.46 9.17 6.89
CA THR A 44 3.05 7.87 7.26
C THR A 44 2.62 7.42 8.66
N THR A 45 2.46 8.37 9.61
CA THR A 45 1.93 8.07 10.95
C THR A 45 0.49 7.55 10.86
N THR A 46 -0.34 8.15 10.03
CA THR A 46 -1.73 7.72 9.80
C THR A 46 -1.75 6.32 9.21
N ILE A 47 -0.96 6.06 8.17
CA ILE A 47 -0.83 4.71 7.58
C ILE A 47 -0.34 3.70 8.62
N GLY A 48 0.65 4.05 9.44
CA GLY A 48 1.16 3.18 10.51
C GLY A 48 0.10 2.82 11.55
N MET A 49 -0.82 3.73 11.87
CA MET A 49 -1.95 3.46 12.75
C MET A 49 -2.99 2.56 12.06
N ILE A 50 -3.27 2.77 10.77
CA ILE A 50 -4.18 1.93 9.99
C ILE A 50 -3.67 0.49 9.86
N LEU A 51 -2.36 0.31 9.74
CA LEU A 51 -1.71 -1.02 9.74
C LEU A 51 -1.64 -1.66 11.14
N GLY A 52 -2.05 -0.95 12.19
CA GLY A 52 -1.88 -1.40 13.58
C GLY A 52 -0.41 -1.52 14.01
N LEU A 53 0.53 -0.88 13.29
CA LEU A 53 1.95 -0.79 13.66
C LEU A 53 2.19 0.27 14.72
N LEU A 54 1.36 1.30 14.74
CA LEU A 54 1.38 2.39 15.72
C LEU A 54 0.04 2.43 16.45
N LYS A 55 0.09 2.38 17.79
CA LYS A 55 -1.12 2.55 18.60
C LYS A 55 -1.58 4.02 18.55
N PRO A 56 -2.84 4.31 18.20
CA PRO A 56 -3.42 5.64 18.32
C PRO A 56 -3.36 6.18 19.74
N SER A 57 -3.25 7.49 19.91
CA SER A 57 -3.45 8.15 21.20
C SER A 57 -4.94 8.33 21.49
N ASN A 58 -5.76 8.47 20.45
CA ASN A 58 -7.22 8.50 20.53
C ASN A 58 -7.83 8.08 19.18
N GLY A 59 -9.12 7.71 19.20
CA GLY A 59 -9.84 7.25 18.02
C GLY A 59 -9.65 5.76 17.74
N LYS A 60 -10.14 5.30 16.60
CA LYS A 60 -10.09 3.89 16.19
C LYS A 60 -10.03 3.75 14.68
N VAL A 61 -9.54 2.59 14.25
CA VAL A 61 -9.51 2.14 12.85
C VAL A 61 -10.28 0.84 12.74
N LEU A 62 -11.22 0.78 11.81
CA LEU A 62 -11.98 -0.41 11.47
C LEU A 62 -11.63 -0.86 10.06
N ILE A 63 -11.36 -2.14 9.91
CA ILE A 63 -11.20 -2.81 8.62
C ILE A 63 -12.37 -3.78 8.49
N ASN A 64 -13.20 -3.59 7.47
CA ASN A 64 -14.41 -4.39 7.26
C ASN A 64 -15.31 -4.46 8.52
N GLY A 65 -15.41 -3.35 9.26
CA GLY A 65 -16.18 -3.23 10.50
C GLY A 65 -15.49 -3.81 11.74
N ILE A 66 -14.29 -4.38 11.63
CA ILE A 66 -13.54 -4.97 12.73
C ILE A 66 -12.40 -4.02 13.14
N GLU A 67 -12.28 -3.75 14.43
CA GLU A 67 -11.25 -2.89 14.99
C GLU A 67 -9.87 -3.53 14.90
N ILE A 68 -8.91 -2.85 14.23
CA ILE A 68 -7.57 -3.39 13.96
C ILE A 68 -6.80 -3.75 15.24
N GLU A 69 -6.95 -2.99 16.32
CA GLU A 69 -6.25 -3.26 17.57
C GLU A 69 -6.69 -4.59 18.23
N LYS A 70 -7.92 -5.04 17.97
CA LYS A 70 -8.48 -6.24 18.59
C LYS A 70 -8.15 -7.52 17.83
N LYS A 71 -8.06 -7.44 16.49
CA LYS A 71 -7.89 -8.60 15.62
C LYS A 71 -6.87 -8.35 14.50
N ARG A 72 -5.75 -7.73 14.84
CA ARG A 72 -4.75 -7.33 13.85
C ARG A 72 -4.30 -8.48 12.97
N VAL A 73 -3.96 -9.63 13.55
CA VAL A 73 -3.44 -10.78 12.79
C VAL A 73 -4.45 -11.28 11.77
N ASP A 74 -5.74 -11.35 12.15
CA ASP A 74 -6.83 -11.84 11.30
C ASP A 74 -7.17 -10.87 10.14
N LEU A 75 -6.68 -9.63 10.22
CA LEU A 75 -6.98 -8.56 9.25
C LEU A 75 -5.80 -8.26 8.32
N LEU A 76 -4.59 -8.74 8.64
CA LEU A 76 -3.39 -8.43 7.85
C LEU A 76 -3.41 -9.02 6.45
N ASP A 77 -4.14 -10.11 6.22
CA ASP A 77 -4.35 -10.70 4.90
C ASP A 77 -5.26 -9.84 3.99
N GLN A 78 -6.09 -8.99 4.60
CA GLN A 78 -7.00 -8.08 3.90
C GLN A 78 -6.35 -6.73 3.57
N LEU A 79 -5.18 -6.47 4.14
CA LEU A 79 -4.43 -5.23 4.01
C LEU A 79 -3.09 -5.48 3.33
N ASN A 80 -2.67 -4.57 2.49
CA ASN A 80 -1.28 -4.53 2.08
C ASN A 80 -0.85 -3.07 1.86
N PHE A 81 0.46 -2.85 1.77
CA PHE A 81 0.95 -1.50 1.65
C PHE A 81 2.28 -1.39 0.89
N ILE A 82 2.51 -0.20 0.35
CA ILE A 82 3.78 0.26 -0.22
C ILE A 82 4.24 1.48 0.55
N SER A 83 5.52 1.54 0.83
CA SER A 83 6.18 2.74 1.33
C SER A 83 7.62 2.77 0.81
N PRO A 84 8.15 3.93 0.44
CA PRO A 84 9.54 4.06 -0.03
C PRO A 84 10.56 3.74 1.06
N TYR A 85 10.13 3.67 2.32
CA TYR A 85 10.97 3.39 3.48
C TYR A 85 11.08 1.90 3.80
N ILE A 86 10.33 1.04 3.12
CA ILE A 86 10.35 -0.40 3.36
C ILE A 86 10.89 -1.12 2.15
N GLU A 87 12.07 -1.67 2.34
CA GLU A 87 12.77 -2.41 1.31
C GLU A 87 12.49 -3.91 1.39
N LEU A 88 12.46 -4.54 0.23
CA LEU A 88 12.44 -5.99 0.12
C LEU A 88 13.81 -6.58 0.51
N PRO A 89 13.88 -7.83 0.96
CA PRO A 89 15.14 -8.54 1.20
C PRO A 89 16.09 -8.44 0.02
N LYS A 90 17.18 -7.67 0.20
CA LYS A 90 18.10 -7.30 -0.88
C LYS A 90 18.92 -8.46 -1.45
N LYS A 91 19.12 -9.55 -0.67
CA LYS A 91 19.91 -10.71 -1.08
C LYS A 91 19.12 -11.76 -1.85
N LEU A 92 17.81 -11.61 -1.93
CA LEU A 92 16.93 -12.52 -2.64
C LEU A 92 16.65 -12.02 -4.06
N THR A 93 16.37 -12.92 -4.97
CA THR A 93 15.85 -12.56 -6.29
C THR A 93 14.43 -11.99 -6.19
N VAL A 94 13.97 -11.33 -7.25
CA VAL A 94 12.58 -10.85 -7.34
C VAL A 94 11.61 -12.02 -7.17
N ARG A 95 11.85 -13.13 -7.89
CA ARG A 95 11.05 -14.36 -7.78
C ARG A 95 10.96 -14.86 -6.35
N GLN A 96 12.10 -15.01 -5.68
CA GLN A 96 12.16 -15.49 -4.31
C GLN A 96 11.41 -14.57 -3.34
N ASN A 97 11.52 -13.24 -3.52
CA ASN A 97 10.76 -12.28 -2.73
C ASN A 97 9.25 -12.50 -2.91
N LEU A 98 8.77 -12.57 -4.16
CA LEU A 98 7.35 -12.75 -4.44
C LEU A 98 6.84 -14.11 -3.95
N GLU A 99 7.64 -15.19 -4.08
CA GLU A 99 7.28 -16.51 -3.54
C GLU A 99 7.14 -16.50 -2.01
N ILE A 100 8.04 -15.86 -1.28
CA ILE A 100 7.97 -15.77 0.17
C ILE A 100 6.70 -15.05 0.60
N TYR A 101 6.43 -13.87 0.04
CA TYR A 101 5.23 -13.10 0.39
C TYR A 101 3.95 -13.82 -0.05
N GLY A 102 3.94 -14.45 -1.23
CA GLY A 102 2.79 -15.23 -1.68
C GLY A 102 2.48 -16.42 -0.77
N ARG A 103 3.51 -17.11 -0.25
CA ARG A 103 3.33 -18.18 0.74
C ARG A 103 2.88 -17.67 2.11
N LEU A 104 3.40 -16.51 2.56
CA LEU A 104 2.97 -15.88 3.81
C LEU A 104 1.48 -15.52 3.81
N TYR A 105 0.93 -15.18 2.63
CA TYR A 105 -0.49 -14.87 2.45
C TYR A 105 -1.32 -16.05 1.94
N ASP A 106 -0.75 -17.26 1.91
CA ASP A 106 -1.43 -18.49 1.41
C ASP A 106 -2.06 -18.32 0.01
N VAL A 107 -1.35 -17.63 -0.89
CA VAL A 107 -1.83 -17.34 -2.24
C VAL A 107 -1.94 -18.64 -3.05
N LYS A 108 -3.14 -18.97 -3.48
CA LYS A 108 -3.41 -20.13 -4.34
C LYS A 108 -2.84 -19.89 -5.74
N ASN A 109 -2.38 -20.98 -6.38
CA ASN A 109 -1.79 -20.90 -7.73
C ASN A 109 -0.67 -19.87 -7.84
N LEU A 110 0.18 -19.77 -6.80
CA LEU A 110 1.19 -18.73 -6.63
C LEU A 110 2.10 -18.56 -7.87
N LYS A 111 2.51 -19.67 -8.49
CA LYS A 111 3.35 -19.61 -9.70
C LYS A 111 2.68 -18.80 -10.80
N GLN A 112 1.43 -19.10 -11.13
CA GLN A 112 0.65 -18.38 -12.13
C GLN A 112 0.46 -16.91 -11.75
N LYS A 113 0.19 -16.65 -10.46
CA LYS A 113 0.05 -15.27 -9.94
C LYS A 113 1.33 -14.46 -10.14
N ILE A 114 2.50 -15.05 -9.89
CA ILE A 114 3.80 -14.39 -10.10
C ILE A 114 4.03 -14.14 -11.59
N GLU A 115 3.73 -15.09 -12.47
CA GLU A 115 3.84 -14.92 -13.91
C GLU A 115 2.95 -13.77 -14.40
N ASP A 116 1.68 -13.75 -14.01
CA ASP A 116 0.72 -12.69 -14.36
C ASP A 116 1.16 -11.30 -13.88
N LEU A 117 1.67 -11.21 -12.64
CA LEU A 117 2.19 -9.96 -12.10
C LEU A 117 3.47 -9.52 -12.79
N SER A 118 4.33 -10.48 -13.15
CA SER A 118 5.58 -10.20 -13.87
C SER A 118 5.33 -9.62 -15.26
N GLU A 119 4.33 -10.13 -15.97
CA GLU A 119 3.92 -9.58 -17.26
C GLU A 119 3.35 -8.17 -17.10
N LYS A 120 2.35 -7.99 -16.21
CA LYS A 120 1.65 -6.71 -16.00
C LYS A 120 2.56 -5.59 -15.51
N LEU A 121 3.55 -5.91 -14.67
CA LEU A 121 4.48 -4.94 -14.08
C LEU A 121 5.86 -4.92 -14.77
N ARG A 122 5.98 -5.59 -15.93
CA ARG A 122 7.22 -5.64 -16.74
C ARG A 122 8.42 -6.11 -15.91
N LEU A 123 8.25 -7.23 -15.17
CA LEU A 123 9.31 -7.79 -14.33
C LEU A 123 10.04 -8.97 -14.99
N ASN A 124 9.60 -9.45 -16.16
CA ASN A 124 10.13 -10.66 -16.80
C ASN A 124 11.66 -10.66 -16.94
N GLU A 125 12.24 -9.52 -17.36
CA GLU A 125 13.68 -9.39 -17.57
C GLU A 125 14.50 -9.31 -16.27
N ILE A 126 13.83 -9.06 -15.14
CA ILE A 126 14.47 -8.87 -13.84
C ILE A 126 14.03 -9.89 -12.78
N ILE A 127 13.15 -10.82 -13.14
CA ILE A 127 12.51 -11.74 -12.19
C ILE A 127 13.52 -12.61 -11.44
N ASP A 128 14.64 -12.94 -12.06
CA ASP A 128 15.71 -13.75 -11.46
C ASP A 128 16.93 -12.91 -11.02
N LYS A 129 16.85 -11.56 -11.13
CA LYS A 129 17.87 -10.65 -10.60
C LYS A 129 17.73 -10.48 -9.09
N ILE A 130 18.85 -10.26 -8.43
CA ILE A 130 18.91 -9.93 -7.00
C ILE A 130 18.28 -8.55 -6.77
N THR A 131 17.33 -8.47 -5.84
CA THR A 131 16.56 -7.24 -5.57
C THR A 131 17.44 -6.04 -5.20
N GLY A 132 18.57 -6.28 -4.53
CA GLY A 132 19.53 -5.24 -4.18
C GLY A 132 20.14 -4.50 -5.37
N GLU A 133 20.24 -5.15 -6.54
CA GLU A 133 20.88 -4.63 -7.76
C GLU A 133 19.92 -3.85 -8.68
N LEU A 134 18.65 -3.81 -8.33
CA LEU A 134 17.61 -3.15 -9.13
C LEU A 134 17.68 -1.62 -9.03
N SER A 135 17.30 -0.93 -10.11
CA SER A 135 17.07 0.52 -10.09
C SER A 135 15.88 0.88 -9.19
N SER A 136 15.73 2.16 -8.83
CA SER A 136 14.59 2.64 -8.02
C SER A 136 13.24 2.33 -8.65
N GLY A 137 13.08 2.56 -9.95
CA GLY A 137 11.86 2.23 -10.68
C GLY A 137 11.58 0.73 -10.76
N GLN A 138 12.60 -0.10 -10.92
CA GLN A 138 12.47 -1.55 -10.87
C GLN A 138 12.05 -2.03 -9.47
N LYS A 139 12.69 -1.53 -8.41
CA LYS A 139 12.33 -1.82 -7.02
C LYS A 139 10.89 -1.43 -6.71
N ASN A 140 10.46 -0.27 -7.18
CA ASN A 140 9.08 0.19 -7.01
C ASN A 140 8.08 -0.77 -7.64
N ARG A 141 8.30 -1.21 -8.89
CA ARG A 141 7.43 -2.18 -9.58
C ARG A 141 7.39 -3.55 -8.86
N VAL A 142 8.51 -4.01 -8.31
CA VAL A 142 8.56 -5.24 -7.50
C VAL A 142 7.79 -5.05 -6.17
N SER A 143 7.93 -3.91 -5.52
CA SER A 143 7.18 -3.58 -4.30
C SER A 143 5.68 -3.51 -4.57
N LEU A 144 5.28 -2.97 -5.73
CA LEU A 144 3.90 -2.97 -6.18
C LEU A 144 3.38 -4.39 -6.42
N ALA A 145 4.15 -5.26 -7.12
CA ALA A 145 3.80 -6.67 -7.29
C ALA A 145 3.58 -7.37 -5.94
N LYS A 146 4.50 -7.16 -4.99
CA LYS A 146 4.39 -7.71 -3.64
C LYS A 146 3.12 -7.22 -2.93
N SER A 147 2.77 -5.95 -3.05
CA SER A 147 1.64 -5.37 -2.33
C SER A 147 0.26 -5.81 -2.83
N ILE A 148 0.20 -6.38 -4.04
CA ILE A 148 -1.05 -6.87 -4.65
C ILE A 148 -1.05 -8.38 -4.88
N ILE A 149 -0.05 -9.09 -4.36
CA ILE A 149 0.10 -10.54 -4.60
C ILE A 149 -1.06 -11.36 -4.06
N ASN A 150 -1.65 -10.91 -2.96
CA ASN A 150 -2.80 -11.54 -2.28
C ASN A 150 -4.15 -10.88 -2.60
N ASP A 151 -4.21 -9.99 -3.60
CA ASP A 151 -5.41 -9.20 -3.94
C ASP A 151 -6.08 -8.56 -2.71
N PRO A 152 -5.38 -7.69 -1.96
CA PRO A 152 -5.88 -7.15 -0.72
C PRO A 152 -7.15 -6.33 -0.93
N MET A 153 -8.07 -6.38 0.04
CA MET A 153 -9.29 -5.57 0.04
C MET A 153 -8.98 -4.07 0.19
N VAL A 154 -7.98 -3.75 1.01
CA VAL A 154 -7.50 -2.38 1.22
C VAL A 154 -6.01 -2.30 0.90
N LEU A 155 -5.65 -1.44 -0.03
CA LEU A 155 -4.27 -1.15 -0.41
C LEU A 155 -3.87 0.24 0.06
N LEU A 156 -2.81 0.31 0.86
CA LEU A 156 -2.28 1.56 1.39
C LEU A 156 -1.02 1.95 0.62
N LEU A 157 -0.99 3.14 0.06
CA LEU A 157 0.11 3.65 -0.76
C LEU A 157 0.71 4.89 -0.10
N ASP A 158 1.93 4.80 0.40
CA ASP A 158 2.68 5.93 0.95
C ASP A 158 3.71 6.37 -0.08
N GLU A 159 3.44 7.52 -0.74
CA GLU A 159 4.31 8.11 -1.76
C GLU A 159 4.70 7.13 -2.89
N PRO A 160 3.75 6.44 -3.55
CA PRO A 160 4.04 5.31 -4.44
C PRO A 160 4.83 5.68 -5.69
N THR A 161 4.85 6.95 -6.09
CA THR A 161 5.64 7.43 -7.25
C THR A 161 6.77 8.36 -6.87
N ALA A 162 7.05 8.53 -5.57
CA ALA A 162 8.15 9.38 -5.12
C ALA A 162 9.50 8.89 -5.68
N SER A 163 10.31 9.83 -6.15
CA SER A 163 11.64 9.55 -6.70
C SER A 163 11.67 8.67 -7.96
N LEU A 164 10.55 8.53 -8.64
CA LEU A 164 10.48 7.89 -9.96
C LEU A 164 10.63 8.93 -11.07
N ASP A 165 11.22 8.50 -12.17
CA ASP A 165 11.17 9.28 -13.40
C ASP A 165 9.71 9.40 -13.91
N PRO A 166 9.40 10.42 -14.74
CA PRO A 166 8.03 10.67 -15.18
C PRO A 166 7.37 9.48 -15.88
N GLU A 167 8.11 8.73 -16.71
CA GLU A 167 7.58 7.59 -17.45
C GLU A 167 7.20 6.44 -16.50
N THR A 168 8.09 6.10 -15.58
CA THR A 168 7.83 5.06 -14.56
C THR A 168 6.69 5.50 -13.65
N GLY A 169 6.63 6.77 -13.26
CA GLY A 169 5.54 7.31 -12.45
C GLY A 169 4.19 7.20 -13.15
N ASP A 170 4.12 7.53 -14.44
CA ASP A 170 2.90 7.39 -15.24
C ASP A 170 2.48 5.93 -15.42
N PHE A 171 3.44 5.04 -15.63
CA PHE A 171 3.18 3.60 -15.68
C PHE A 171 2.54 3.10 -14.38
N VAL A 172 3.08 3.48 -13.21
CA VAL A 172 2.55 3.08 -11.90
C VAL A 172 1.13 3.61 -11.69
N ARG A 173 0.87 4.89 -12.00
CA ARG A 173 -0.48 5.49 -11.89
C ARG A 173 -1.48 4.78 -12.79
N ASN A 174 -1.17 4.57 -14.07
CA ASN A 174 -2.01 3.82 -14.99
C ASN A 174 -2.31 2.39 -14.49
N PHE A 175 -1.29 1.72 -13.97
CA PHE A 175 -1.47 0.40 -13.40
C PHE A 175 -2.44 0.40 -12.21
N LEU A 176 -2.31 1.36 -11.30
CA LEU A 176 -3.18 1.49 -10.12
C LEU A 176 -4.64 1.76 -10.51
N GLU A 177 -4.89 2.62 -11.50
CA GLU A 177 -6.23 2.87 -12.05
C GLU A 177 -6.88 1.60 -12.62
N ILE A 178 -6.12 0.84 -13.41
CA ILE A 178 -6.59 -0.42 -14.00
C ILE A 178 -6.83 -1.47 -12.90
N TYR A 179 -5.90 -1.58 -11.96
CA TYR A 179 -6.00 -2.53 -10.85
C TYR A 179 -7.24 -2.25 -9.99
N GLN A 180 -7.44 -1.01 -9.58
CA GLN A 180 -8.58 -0.59 -8.77
C GLN A 180 -9.91 -0.96 -9.45
N LYS A 181 -10.08 -0.61 -10.74
CA LYS A 181 -11.30 -0.92 -11.50
C LYS A 181 -11.54 -2.43 -11.64
N LYS A 182 -10.47 -3.19 -11.91
CA LYS A 182 -10.57 -4.63 -12.16
C LYS A 182 -10.87 -5.43 -10.90
N HIS A 183 -10.27 -5.07 -9.77
CA HIS A 183 -10.36 -5.82 -8.52
C HIS A 183 -11.34 -5.20 -7.52
N ALA A 184 -11.99 -4.07 -7.88
CA ALA A 184 -12.82 -3.27 -6.97
C ALA A 184 -12.10 -2.97 -5.64
N ALA A 185 -10.78 -2.74 -5.72
CA ALA A 185 -9.92 -2.50 -4.57
C ALA A 185 -10.22 -1.12 -3.95
N SER A 186 -10.16 -1.05 -2.63
CA SER A 186 -10.22 0.21 -1.89
C SER A 186 -8.80 0.69 -1.64
N ILE A 187 -8.46 1.90 -2.07
CA ILE A 187 -7.09 2.40 -2.04
C ILE A 187 -7.03 3.68 -1.21
N LEU A 188 -6.11 3.72 -0.25
CA LEU A 188 -5.73 4.95 0.44
C LEU A 188 -4.35 5.38 -0.05
N LEU A 189 -4.29 6.54 -0.70
CA LEU A 189 -3.09 7.16 -1.24
C LEU A 189 -2.63 8.29 -0.31
N ALA A 190 -1.41 8.21 0.19
CA ALA A 190 -0.75 9.34 0.84
C ALA A 190 0.31 9.92 -0.11
N SER A 191 0.18 11.19 -0.45
CA SER A 191 1.11 11.86 -1.36
C SER A 191 1.29 13.33 -0.99
N HIS A 192 2.44 13.90 -1.37
CA HIS A 192 2.65 15.35 -1.38
C HIS A 192 2.47 15.94 -2.80
N ASN A 193 2.21 15.09 -3.80
CA ASN A 193 2.05 15.48 -5.20
C ASN A 193 0.57 15.65 -5.54
N MET A 194 0.14 16.92 -5.73
CA MET A 194 -1.25 17.26 -6.06
C MET A 194 -1.72 16.59 -7.35
N TYR A 195 -0.88 16.56 -8.39
CA TYR A 195 -1.21 15.93 -9.68
C TYR A 195 -1.53 14.43 -9.52
N GLU A 196 -0.81 13.72 -8.67
CA GLU A 196 -1.07 12.31 -8.39
C GLU A 196 -2.43 12.11 -7.71
N VAL A 197 -2.74 12.96 -6.74
CA VAL A 197 -4.02 12.91 -6.02
C VAL A 197 -5.19 13.26 -6.95
N GLU A 198 -5.08 14.34 -7.72
CA GLU A 198 -6.12 14.76 -8.69
C GLU A 198 -6.38 13.70 -9.75
N ARG A 199 -5.35 12.97 -10.16
CA ARG A 199 -5.48 11.94 -11.20
C ARG A 199 -6.08 10.64 -10.68
N LEU A 200 -5.68 10.20 -9.50
CA LEU A 200 -6.03 8.87 -8.97
C LEU A 200 -7.27 8.88 -8.08
N CYS A 201 -7.52 9.98 -7.36
CA CYS A 201 -8.63 10.04 -6.41
C CYS A 201 -9.92 10.50 -7.07
N SER A 202 -11.03 9.94 -6.61
CA SER A 202 -12.40 10.24 -7.10
C SER A 202 -12.94 11.47 -6.40
#